data_19845159ac7e031ef622cc330e391faa
#
_entry.id   19845159ac7e031ef622cc330e391faa
#
_cell.length_a   1.000
_cell.length_b   1.000
_cell.length_c   1.000
_cell.angle_alpha   90.00
_cell.angle_beta   90.00
_cell.angle_gamma   90.00
#
_symmetry.space_group_name_H-M   'P 1'
#
loop_
_entity.id
_entity.type
_entity.pdbx_description
1 polymer ?
#
loop_
_entity_poly.entity_id
_entity_poly.type
_entity_poly.pdbx_seq_one_letter_code
_entity_poly.pdbx_strand_id
1 'polypeptide(L)'
;PGGLHQLHPPDRELAGRHRDADGRPPQHSFFYPEEEYAVEHLDKIASLCADGYGEIEVHLHHDNDTEQNFRVSIDRFCKTLHEQHGALPRDPDTGQLRFGFIHGNWCLDNSRGDGRWCGINNELILLRELGCYADFTLPSAPSDTQTAAVNSIYYATDDPLAPKSHDHGSPVKVGGGASGDLMIVQGPLALNWRERRLAVMPRIENADVRRNCPPTE
;
A
#
# COMPACT_ATOMS: atom_id res chain seq x y z
N PRO A 1 8.30 2.41 -17.45
CA PRO A 1 8.12 1.17 -18.16
C PRO A 1 9.28 0.25 -17.78
N GLY A 2 9.19 -0.48 -16.71
CA GLY A 2 10.30 -1.35 -16.29
C GLY A 2 10.07 -1.98 -14.95
N GLY A 3 9.41 -3.14 -14.90
CA GLY A 3 9.36 -3.86 -13.65
C GLY A 3 8.61 -5.18 -13.63
N LEU A 4 7.68 -5.41 -14.53
CA LEU A 4 6.95 -6.67 -14.58
C LEU A 4 7.60 -7.71 -15.52
N HIS A 5 8.82 -7.50 -15.97
CA HIS A 5 9.57 -8.53 -16.67
C HIS A 5 10.05 -9.61 -15.69
N GLN A 6 9.36 -10.74 -15.74
CA GLN A 6 9.77 -12.04 -15.21
C GLN A 6 9.42 -12.32 -13.74
N LEU A 7 8.13 -12.44 -13.43
CA LEU A 7 7.74 -13.42 -12.42
C LEU A 7 8.00 -14.82 -13.01
N HIS A 8 9.19 -15.32 -12.79
CA HIS A 8 9.66 -16.60 -13.34
C HIS A 8 9.30 -17.79 -12.45
N PRO A 9 9.22 -19.01 -13.03
CA PRO A 9 9.16 -20.26 -12.27
C PRO A 9 10.11 -20.37 -11.05
N PRO A 10 11.29 -19.71 -11.02
CA PRO A 10 12.15 -19.71 -9.83
C PRO A 10 11.47 -19.22 -8.54
N ASP A 11 10.51 -18.31 -8.64
CA ASP A 11 9.86 -17.75 -7.45
C ASP A 11 8.97 -18.77 -6.74
N ARG A 12 8.28 -19.62 -7.50
CA ARG A 12 7.51 -20.75 -6.93
C ARG A 12 8.42 -21.81 -6.31
N GLU A 13 9.55 -22.12 -6.95
CA GLU A 13 10.50 -23.11 -6.44
C GLU A 13 11.17 -22.62 -5.16
N LEU A 14 11.58 -21.34 -5.12
CA LEU A 14 12.18 -20.73 -3.93
C LEU A 14 11.17 -20.66 -2.80
N ALA A 15 10.00 -20.09 -3.03
CA ALA A 15 8.94 -19.98 -2.04
C ALA A 15 8.46 -21.36 -1.56
N GLY A 16 8.44 -22.36 -2.44
CA GLY A 16 8.08 -23.72 -2.10
C GLY A 16 9.03 -24.41 -1.11
N ARG A 17 10.29 -23.94 -1.02
CA ARG A 17 11.33 -24.49 -0.11
C ARG A 17 11.35 -23.85 1.28
N HIS A 18 10.70 -22.71 1.46
CA HIS A 18 10.70 -21.97 2.71
C HIS A 18 9.31 -22.02 3.36
N ARG A 19 9.30 -22.10 4.68
CA ARG A 19 8.09 -22.08 5.50
C ARG A 19 8.36 -21.27 6.76
N ASP A 20 7.35 -20.51 7.21
CA ASP A 20 7.36 -19.88 8.52
C ASP A 20 7.06 -20.90 9.64
N ALA A 21 6.95 -20.42 10.87
CA ALA A 21 6.66 -21.25 12.04
C ALA A 21 5.29 -21.94 11.96
N ASP A 22 4.36 -21.39 11.21
CA ASP A 22 3.01 -21.93 10.99
C ASP A 22 2.93 -22.84 9.75
N GLY A 23 4.05 -23.07 9.08
CA GLY A 23 4.15 -23.91 7.88
C GLY A 23 3.69 -23.24 6.60
N ARG A 24 3.51 -21.90 6.60
CA ARG A 24 3.08 -21.13 5.42
C ARG A 24 4.29 -20.75 4.54
N PRO A 25 4.12 -20.75 3.22
CA PRO A 25 5.15 -20.22 2.33
C PRO A 25 5.29 -18.72 2.50
N PRO A 26 6.42 -18.11 2.09
CA PRO A 26 6.53 -16.67 1.93
C PRO A 26 5.42 -16.16 1.01
N GLN A 27 4.77 -15.09 1.41
CA GLN A 27 3.69 -14.44 0.68
C GLN A 27 4.08 -13.03 0.28
N HIS A 28 3.54 -12.55 -0.85
CA HIS A 28 3.75 -11.22 -1.37
C HIS A 28 2.41 -10.52 -1.61
N SER A 29 2.28 -9.27 -1.16
CA SER A 29 1.12 -8.42 -1.48
C SER A 29 1.44 -7.63 -2.75
N PHE A 30 0.70 -7.89 -3.82
CA PHE A 30 0.86 -7.25 -5.12
C PHE A 30 -0.09 -6.05 -5.21
N PHE A 31 0.39 -4.85 -4.89
CA PHE A 31 -0.36 -3.63 -5.12
C PHE A 31 -0.33 -3.27 -6.60
N TYR A 32 -1.42 -3.59 -7.31
CA TYR A 32 -1.48 -3.45 -8.77
C TYR A 32 -2.09 -2.11 -9.18
N PRO A 33 -1.41 -1.33 -10.07
CA PRO A 33 -1.91 -0.02 -10.51
C PRO A 33 -3.09 -0.17 -11.48
N GLU A 34 -4.19 0.52 -11.17
CA GLU A 34 -5.43 0.48 -11.99
C GLU A 34 -5.18 0.91 -13.43
N GLU A 35 -4.40 1.96 -13.62
CA GLU A 35 -4.07 2.54 -14.92
C GLU A 35 -3.18 1.65 -15.79
N GLU A 36 -2.50 0.67 -15.20
CA GLU A 36 -1.67 -0.32 -15.91
C GLU A 36 -2.40 -1.65 -16.11
N TYR A 37 -3.73 -1.69 -15.95
CA TYR A 37 -4.50 -2.91 -16.05
C TYR A 37 -4.22 -3.69 -17.34
N ALA A 38 -3.75 -4.91 -17.19
CA ALA A 38 -3.53 -5.86 -18.26
C ALA A 38 -3.91 -7.28 -17.80
N VAL A 39 -4.88 -7.88 -18.50
CA VAL A 39 -5.46 -9.19 -18.13
C VAL A 39 -4.36 -10.24 -17.99
N GLU A 40 -3.42 -10.30 -18.94
CA GLU A 40 -2.36 -11.33 -18.95
C GLU A 40 -1.38 -11.19 -17.78
N HIS A 41 -1.20 -9.98 -17.26
CA HIS A 41 -0.37 -9.74 -16.09
C HIS A 41 -1.08 -10.18 -14.82
N LEU A 42 -2.34 -9.74 -14.65
CA LEU A 42 -3.15 -10.09 -13.49
C LEU A 42 -3.44 -11.59 -13.42
N ASP A 43 -3.70 -12.27 -14.54
CA ASP A 43 -3.90 -13.72 -14.57
C ASP A 43 -2.68 -14.49 -14.03
N LYS A 44 -1.46 -14.03 -14.36
CA LYS A 44 -0.23 -14.63 -13.81
C LYS A 44 -0.11 -14.42 -12.31
N ILE A 45 -0.39 -13.20 -11.82
CA ILE A 45 -0.36 -12.89 -10.39
C ILE A 45 -1.46 -13.65 -9.65
N ALA A 46 -2.68 -13.65 -10.19
CA ALA A 46 -3.80 -14.39 -9.62
C ALA A 46 -3.51 -15.90 -9.49
N SER A 47 -2.82 -16.48 -10.49
CA SER A 47 -2.37 -17.87 -10.40
C SER A 47 -1.39 -18.10 -9.24
N LEU A 48 -0.46 -17.17 -8.98
CA LEU A 48 0.45 -17.25 -7.83
C LEU A 48 -0.32 -17.13 -6.50
N CYS A 49 -1.27 -16.22 -6.44
CA CYS A 49 -2.11 -16.02 -5.26
C CYS A 49 -2.97 -17.25 -4.98
N ALA A 50 -3.55 -17.88 -6.01
CA ALA A 50 -4.33 -19.12 -5.89
C ALA A 50 -3.48 -20.30 -5.36
N ASP A 51 -2.18 -20.30 -5.64
CA ASP A 51 -1.23 -21.28 -5.10
C ASP A 51 -0.77 -20.95 -3.66
N GLY A 52 -1.26 -19.84 -3.07
CA GLY A 52 -0.96 -19.42 -1.70
C GLY A 52 0.31 -18.60 -1.53
N TYR A 53 0.84 -17.99 -2.60
CA TYR A 53 2.08 -17.21 -2.57
C TYR A 53 1.86 -15.71 -2.49
N GLY A 54 0.63 -15.26 -2.25
CA GLY A 54 0.36 -13.84 -2.07
C GLY A 54 -1.10 -13.45 -2.23
N GLU A 55 -1.29 -12.15 -2.36
CA GLU A 55 -2.59 -11.52 -2.57
C GLU A 55 -2.44 -10.34 -3.53
N ILE A 56 -3.56 -9.93 -4.17
CA ILE A 56 -3.60 -8.75 -5.04
C ILE A 56 -4.36 -7.66 -4.29
N GLU A 57 -3.77 -6.47 -4.25
CA GLU A 57 -4.29 -5.29 -3.58
C GLU A 57 -4.34 -4.09 -4.55
N VAL A 58 -4.92 -2.99 -4.13
CA VAL A 58 -5.21 -1.84 -4.98
C VAL A 58 -4.11 -0.79 -4.91
N HIS A 59 -3.68 -0.33 -6.07
CA HIS A 59 -2.80 0.82 -6.24
C HIS A 59 -3.42 1.78 -7.26
N LEU A 60 -3.33 3.09 -7.03
CA LEU A 60 -3.87 4.10 -7.94
C LEU A 60 -2.98 5.33 -7.99
N HIS A 61 -2.68 5.80 -9.21
CA HIS A 61 -2.15 7.14 -9.44
C HIS A 61 -3.28 8.04 -9.92
N HIS A 62 -3.48 9.18 -9.28
CA HIS A 62 -4.43 10.19 -9.74
C HIS A 62 -3.90 11.59 -9.47
N ASP A 63 -4.41 12.59 -10.20
CA ASP A 63 -3.97 13.98 -10.08
C ASP A 63 -5.14 14.91 -10.39
N ASN A 64 -5.28 15.99 -9.63
CA ASN A 64 -6.37 16.95 -9.76
C ASN A 64 -7.75 16.25 -9.82
N ASP A 65 -7.91 15.23 -8.98
CA ASP A 65 -9.07 14.36 -9.01
C ASP A 65 -10.24 14.91 -8.20
N THR A 66 -11.39 14.27 -8.35
CA THR A 66 -12.62 14.57 -7.61
C THR A 66 -13.07 13.33 -6.86
N GLU A 67 -13.78 13.53 -5.73
CA GLU A 67 -14.37 12.42 -4.96
C GLU A 67 -15.18 11.45 -5.82
N GLN A 68 -15.97 11.99 -6.76
CA GLN A 68 -16.82 11.18 -7.63
C GLN A 68 -15.98 10.31 -8.57
N ASN A 69 -14.94 10.86 -9.20
CA ASN A 69 -14.09 10.10 -10.11
C ASN A 69 -13.28 9.04 -9.35
N PHE A 70 -12.73 9.40 -8.20
CA PHE A 70 -12.02 8.46 -7.31
C PHE A 70 -12.89 7.28 -6.91
N ARG A 71 -14.12 7.54 -6.44
CA ARG A 71 -15.08 6.47 -6.09
C ARG A 71 -15.37 5.55 -7.27
N VAL A 72 -15.60 6.09 -8.45
CA VAL A 72 -15.89 5.30 -9.65
C VAL A 72 -14.68 4.45 -10.06
N SER A 73 -13.48 5.01 -10.02
CA SER A 73 -12.26 4.29 -10.38
C SER A 73 -11.96 3.13 -9.43
N ILE A 74 -11.97 3.38 -8.12
CA ILE A 74 -11.73 2.34 -7.12
C ILE A 74 -12.82 1.25 -7.18
N ASP A 75 -14.10 1.61 -7.21
CA ASP A 75 -15.20 0.64 -7.26
C ASP A 75 -15.12 -0.25 -8.52
N ARG A 76 -14.88 0.36 -9.68
CA ARG A 76 -14.68 -0.36 -10.94
C ARG A 76 -13.51 -1.33 -10.86
N PHE A 77 -12.38 -0.87 -10.36
CA PHE A 77 -11.18 -1.70 -10.30
C PHE A 77 -11.32 -2.85 -9.29
N CYS A 78 -11.86 -2.58 -8.10
CA CYS A 78 -12.16 -3.63 -7.11
C CYS A 78 -13.10 -4.70 -7.68
N LYS A 79 -14.14 -4.31 -8.40
CA LYS A 79 -15.04 -5.26 -9.09
C LYS A 79 -14.30 -6.08 -10.14
N THR A 80 -13.47 -5.45 -10.94
CA THR A 80 -12.65 -6.14 -11.94
C THR A 80 -11.72 -7.17 -11.30
N LEU A 81 -10.99 -6.79 -10.25
CA LEU A 81 -10.11 -7.69 -9.52
C LEU A 81 -10.87 -8.88 -8.92
N HIS A 82 -12.05 -8.63 -8.36
CA HIS A 82 -12.88 -9.67 -7.77
C HIS A 82 -13.51 -10.62 -8.81
N GLU A 83 -14.17 -10.06 -9.81
CA GLU A 83 -15.00 -10.83 -10.74
C GLU A 83 -14.18 -11.55 -11.82
N GLN A 84 -13.08 -10.95 -12.26
CA GLN A 84 -12.27 -11.50 -13.35
C GLN A 84 -11.05 -12.28 -12.87
N HIS A 85 -10.47 -11.91 -11.73
CA HIS A 85 -9.21 -12.49 -11.24
C HIS A 85 -9.35 -13.23 -9.91
N GLY A 86 -10.55 -13.26 -9.29
CA GLY A 86 -10.80 -13.95 -8.03
C GLY A 86 -10.05 -13.36 -6.82
N ALA A 87 -9.57 -12.11 -6.95
CA ALA A 87 -8.93 -11.38 -5.88
C ALA A 87 -9.94 -10.63 -5.00
N LEU A 88 -9.48 -9.97 -3.95
CA LEU A 88 -10.24 -9.16 -3.00
C LEU A 88 -11.40 -9.92 -2.33
N PRO A 89 -11.26 -10.29 -1.06
CA PRO A 89 -12.31 -10.97 -0.32
C PRO A 89 -13.49 -10.05 -0.07
N ARG A 90 -14.65 -10.65 0.18
CA ARG A 90 -15.82 -9.93 0.71
C ARG A 90 -15.85 -10.02 2.22
N ASP A 91 -16.20 -8.92 2.83
CA ASP A 91 -16.55 -8.88 4.24
C ASP A 91 -17.78 -9.79 4.47
N PRO A 92 -17.71 -10.74 5.41
CA PRO A 92 -18.78 -11.73 5.60
C PRO A 92 -20.09 -11.12 6.12
N ASP A 93 -20.02 -10.00 6.83
CA ASP A 93 -21.19 -9.38 7.44
C ASP A 93 -21.87 -8.38 6.51
N THR A 94 -21.09 -7.61 5.76
CA THR A 94 -21.59 -6.53 4.90
C THR A 94 -21.64 -6.90 3.41
N GLY A 95 -20.89 -7.92 2.99
CA GLY A 95 -20.72 -8.30 1.59
C GLY A 95 -19.84 -7.33 0.78
N GLN A 96 -19.32 -6.29 1.41
CA GLN A 96 -18.44 -5.31 0.78
C GLN A 96 -17.09 -5.92 0.42
N LEU A 97 -16.52 -5.55 -0.74
CA LEU A 97 -15.15 -5.92 -1.09
C LEU A 97 -14.16 -5.26 -0.12
N ARG A 98 -13.14 -6.02 0.28
CA ARG A 98 -12.09 -5.54 1.20
C ARG A 98 -10.77 -5.49 0.47
N PHE A 99 -10.03 -4.40 0.65
CA PHE A 99 -8.73 -4.20 -0.01
C PHE A 99 -7.78 -3.37 0.84
N GLY A 100 -6.47 -3.58 0.64
CA GLY A 100 -5.43 -2.68 1.05
C GLY A 100 -5.14 -1.67 -0.06
N PHE A 101 -4.63 -0.51 0.28
CA PHE A 101 -4.39 0.57 -0.66
C PHE A 101 -2.96 1.10 -0.59
N ILE A 102 -2.39 1.44 -1.76
CA ILE A 102 -1.20 2.28 -1.90
C ILE A 102 -1.55 3.43 -2.85
N HIS A 103 -1.39 4.66 -2.37
CA HIS A 103 -1.51 5.86 -3.20
C HIS A 103 -0.24 6.05 -4.05
N GLY A 104 -0.42 6.25 -5.34
CA GLY A 104 0.65 6.57 -6.26
C GLY A 104 1.36 7.87 -5.90
N ASN A 105 2.65 7.96 -6.19
CA ASN A 105 3.47 9.15 -5.87
C ASN A 105 3.49 9.54 -4.38
N TRP A 106 3.06 8.65 -3.46
CA TRP A 106 2.98 8.86 -2.00
C TRP A 106 2.08 10.01 -1.55
N CYS A 107 1.14 10.44 -2.37
CA CYS A 107 0.38 11.68 -2.15
C CYS A 107 -0.98 11.47 -1.48
N LEU A 108 -1.12 10.41 -0.66
CA LEU A 108 -2.33 10.14 0.10
C LEU A 108 -2.88 11.41 0.76
N ASP A 109 -4.19 11.62 0.64
CA ASP A 109 -4.92 12.72 1.27
C ASP A 109 -4.30 14.09 0.97
N ASN A 110 -4.02 14.32 -0.32
CA ASN A 110 -3.48 15.57 -0.82
C ASN A 110 -2.23 16.08 -0.06
N SER A 111 -1.41 15.14 0.44
CA SER A 111 -0.33 15.42 1.38
C SER A 111 0.86 16.16 0.82
N ARG A 112 0.94 16.33 -0.50
CA ARG A 112 2.01 17.05 -1.15
C ARG A 112 1.82 18.56 -1.03
N GLY A 113 2.86 19.28 -0.63
CA GLY A 113 2.78 20.73 -0.39
C GLY A 113 2.41 21.59 -1.60
N ASP A 114 2.60 21.09 -2.83
CA ASP A 114 2.20 21.76 -4.06
C ASP A 114 0.80 21.34 -4.57
N GLY A 115 0.10 20.45 -3.85
CA GLY A 115 -1.25 19.97 -4.17
C GLY A 115 -1.33 19.05 -5.40
N ARG A 116 -0.20 18.60 -5.96
CA ARG A 116 -0.16 17.70 -7.12
C ARG A 116 -0.34 16.24 -6.72
N TRP A 117 -0.82 15.46 -7.68
CA TRP A 117 -0.93 14.01 -7.65
C TRP A 117 -1.94 13.46 -6.63
N CYS A 118 -2.97 14.23 -6.30
CA CYS A 118 -4.16 13.82 -5.58
C CYS A 118 -5.34 14.73 -5.93
N GLY A 119 -5.63 15.78 -5.15
CA GLY A 119 -6.73 16.72 -5.35
C GLY A 119 -7.91 16.50 -4.40
N ILE A 120 -7.82 15.52 -3.49
CA ILE A 120 -8.91 15.12 -2.58
C ILE A 120 -8.42 15.23 -1.14
N ASN A 121 -9.13 15.96 -0.28
CA ASN A 121 -8.80 16.14 1.14
C ASN A 121 -9.59 15.22 2.10
N ASN A 122 -10.52 14.43 1.59
CA ASN A 122 -11.30 13.45 2.37
C ASN A 122 -11.05 12.02 1.90
N GLU A 123 -9.86 11.76 1.42
CA GLU A 123 -9.53 10.48 0.79
C GLU A 123 -9.56 9.31 1.77
N LEU A 124 -9.21 9.52 3.04
CA LEU A 124 -9.26 8.47 4.05
C LEU A 124 -10.69 8.01 4.33
N ILE A 125 -11.64 8.95 4.40
CA ILE A 125 -13.07 8.65 4.54
C ILE A 125 -13.56 7.88 3.31
N LEU A 126 -13.22 8.33 2.09
CA LEU A 126 -13.61 7.69 0.85
C LEU A 126 -13.11 6.25 0.76
N LEU A 127 -11.83 6.02 1.07
CA LEU A 127 -11.22 4.70 1.09
C LEU A 127 -11.94 3.76 2.06
N ARG A 128 -12.20 4.21 3.30
CA ARG A 128 -12.96 3.44 4.30
C ARG A 128 -14.34 3.06 3.76
N GLU A 129 -15.07 4.03 3.22
CA GLU A 129 -16.43 3.80 2.69
C GLU A 129 -16.45 2.83 1.51
N LEU A 130 -15.38 2.78 0.72
CA LEU A 130 -15.20 1.86 -0.39
C LEU A 130 -14.75 0.45 0.03
N GLY A 131 -14.40 0.26 1.31
CA GLY A 131 -14.01 -1.05 1.86
C GLY A 131 -12.53 -1.23 2.09
N CYS A 132 -11.73 -0.18 1.96
CA CYS A 132 -10.32 -0.22 2.31
C CYS A 132 -10.15 -0.53 3.80
N TYR A 133 -9.34 -1.54 4.13
CA TYR A 133 -9.07 -1.90 5.52
C TYR A 133 -7.81 -1.24 6.07
N ALA A 134 -6.85 -0.90 5.20
CA ALA A 134 -5.63 -0.19 5.58
C ALA A 134 -4.96 0.44 4.36
N ASP A 135 -4.24 1.54 4.61
CA ASP A 135 -3.30 2.15 3.68
C ASP A 135 -1.86 1.71 3.98
N PHE A 136 -1.09 1.47 2.91
CA PHE A 136 0.30 1.00 2.94
C PHE A 136 1.24 1.95 2.17
N THR A 137 0.83 3.18 1.91
CA THR A 137 1.56 4.14 1.06
C THR A 137 2.93 4.51 1.62
N LEU A 138 3.08 4.56 2.93
CA LEU A 138 4.26 5.10 3.60
C LEU A 138 5.25 4.02 4.04
N PRO A 139 6.55 4.33 4.16
CA PRO A 139 7.17 5.66 4.25
C PRO A 139 7.54 6.25 2.89
N SER A 140 7.64 7.58 2.83
CA SER A 140 7.97 8.34 1.62
C SER A 140 9.19 9.26 1.76
N ALA A 141 9.86 9.27 2.92
CA ALA A 141 11.01 10.14 3.16
C ALA A 141 12.12 9.97 2.08
N PRO A 142 12.74 11.07 1.62
CA PRO A 142 12.66 12.44 2.15
C PRO A 142 11.60 13.35 1.49
N SER A 143 10.53 12.78 0.91
CA SER A 143 9.44 13.57 0.34
C SER A 143 8.71 14.39 1.41
N ASP A 144 8.09 15.51 1.02
CA ASP A 144 7.22 16.33 1.86
C ASP A 144 5.89 15.63 2.20
N THR A 145 5.56 14.56 1.47
CA THR A 145 4.44 13.68 1.79
C THR A 145 4.68 12.82 3.04
N GLN A 146 5.94 12.68 3.50
CA GLN A 146 6.25 11.91 4.70
C GLN A 146 5.52 12.44 5.92
N THR A 147 4.89 11.55 6.68
CA THR A 147 4.18 11.88 7.92
C THR A 147 5.10 12.08 9.11
N ALA A 148 4.64 12.83 10.11
CA ALA A 148 5.33 12.99 11.39
C ALA A 148 5.31 11.70 12.22
N ALA A 149 4.23 10.90 12.15
CA ALA A 149 4.24 9.53 12.65
C ALA A 149 5.14 8.66 11.78
N VAL A 150 6.07 7.91 12.37
CA VAL A 150 7.01 7.01 11.67
C VAL A 150 7.07 5.65 12.34
N ASN A 151 7.37 4.61 11.55
CA ASN A 151 7.54 3.23 12.05
C ASN A 151 6.39 2.77 12.94
N SER A 152 5.16 3.06 12.54
CA SER A 152 3.98 2.84 13.37
C SER A 152 2.79 2.30 12.57
N ILE A 153 1.89 1.65 13.28
CA ILE A 153 0.55 1.31 12.79
C ILE A 153 -0.44 2.10 13.65
N TYR A 154 -1.26 2.92 13.01
CA TYR A 154 -2.18 3.81 13.70
C TYR A 154 -3.46 4.05 12.90
N TYR A 155 -4.52 4.52 13.56
CA TYR A 155 -5.72 5.02 12.93
C TYR A 155 -5.62 6.54 12.75
N ALA A 156 -5.74 7.01 11.52
CA ALA A 156 -5.89 8.42 11.19
C ALA A 156 -7.36 8.81 11.18
N THR A 157 -7.65 10.05 11.59
CA THR A 157 -8.97 10.68 11.47
C THR A 157 -8.89 11.79 10.44
N ASP A 158 -9.77 11.73 9.46
CA ASP A 158 -9.78 12.64 8.33
C ASP A 158 -10.40 14.01 8.68
N ASP A 159 -9.82 15.08 8.12
CA ASP A 159 -10.41 16.41 8.09
C ASP A 159 -10.65 16.80 6.61
N PRO A 160 -11.89 16.71 6.10
CA PRO A 160 -12.19 17.00 4.70
C PRO A 160 -11.84 18.43 4.23
N LEU A 161 -11.51 19.32 5.16
CA LEU A 161 -11.14 20.70 4.86
C LEU A 161 -9.62 20.94 4.83
N ALA A 162 -8.83 19.92 5.20
CA ALA A 162 -7.38 20.04 5.30
C ALA A 162 -6.66 18.85 4.65
N PRO A 163 -5.53 19.06 3.97
CA PRO A 163 -4.72 17.96 3.45
C PRO A 163 -3.95 17.25 4.56
N LYS A 164 -3.50 16.02 4.27
CA LYS A 164 -2.54 15.28 5.10
C LYS A 164 -3.03 14.95 6.51
N SER A 165 -4.31 14.64 6.65
CA SER A 165 -4.94 14.29 7.94
C SER A 165 -4.31 13.07 8.61
N HIS A 166 -3.61 12.24 7.85
CA HIS A 166 -2.86 11.07 8.33
C HIS A 166 -1.46 11.39 8.90
N ASP A 167 -1.10 12.67 9.05
CA ASP A 167 0.22 13.05 9.60
C ASP A 167 0.42 12.52 11.03
N HIS A 168 -0.67 12.37 11.78
CA HIS A 168 -0.73 11.79 13.11
C HIS A 168 -1.95 10.88 13.26
N GLY A 169 -1.98 10.10 14.34
CA GLY A 169 -3.13 9.25 14.64
C GLY A 169 -3.02 8.52 15.98
N SER A 170 -4.03 7.71 16.25
CA SER A 170 -4.10 6.89 17.46
C SER A 170 -3.45 5.51 17.21
N PRO A 171 -2.44 5.12 18.00
CA PRO A 171 -1.78 3.81 17.82
C PRO A 171 -2.77 2.63 17.86
N VAL A 172 -2.61 1.68 16.95
CA VAL A 172 -3.36 0.43 16.97
C VAL A 172 -3.01 -0.38 18.23
N LYS A 173 -4.02 -0.95 18.87
CA LYS A 173 -3.86 -1.82 20.04
C LYS A 173 -4.42 -3.19 19.75
N VAL A 174 -3.70 -4.24 20.12
CA VAL A 174 -4.18 -5.63 20.02
C VAL A 174 -5.47 -5.78 20.85
N GLY A 175 -6.52 -6.29 20.24
CA GLY A 175 -7.84 -6.40 20.87
C GLY A 175 -8.61 -5.09 21.03
N GLY A 176 -8.07 -3.97 20.53
CA GLY A 176 -8.77 -2.70 20.45
C GLY A 176 -9.66 -2.59 19.21
N GLY A 177 -10.67 -1.72 19.28
CA GLY A 177 -11.46 -1.34 18.09
C GLY A 177 -10.78 -0.29 17.23
N ALA A 178 -11.34 -0.01 16.05
CA ALA A 178 -10.95 1.12 15.21
C ALA A 178 -11.17 2.44 15.97
N SER A 179 -10.20 3.34 15.90
CA SER A 179 -10.22 4.64 16.59
C SER A 179 -9.97 5.82 15.65
N GLY A 180 -10.45 5.72 14.40
CA GLY A 180 -10.33 6.73 13.35
C GLY A 180 -11.01 6.26 12.09
N ASP A 181 -10.73 6.95 10.99
CA ASP A 181 -11.32 6.65 9.69
C ASP A 181 -10.58 5.55 8.94
N LEU A 182 -9.26 5.59 8.91
CA LEU A 182 -8.47 4.61 8.18
C LEU A 182 -7.24 4.17 9.00
N MET A 183 -6.93 2.89 8.94
CA MET A 183 -5.68 2.36 9.48
C MET A 183 -4.53 2.64 8.52
N ILE A 184 -3.46 3.22 9.03
CA ILE A 184 -2.21 3.45 8.30
C ILE A 184 -1.17 2.46 8.80
N VAL A 185 -0.64 1.66 7.88
CA VAL A 185 0.42 0.68 8.14
C VAL A 185 1.69 1.14 7.45
N GLN A 186 2.63 1.63 8.23
CA GLN A 186 3.88 2.12 7.67
C GLN A 186 4.93 1.02 7.58
N GLY A 187 5.64 0.98 6.46
CA GLY A 187 6.89 0.25 6.34
C GLY A 187 8.01 0.90 7.18
N PRO A 188 9.13 0.20 7.37
CA PRO A 188 10.23 0.70 8.20
C PRO A 188 10.98 1.86 7.52
N LEU A 189 11.28 2.88 8.33
CA LEU A 189 12.15 4.00 8.00
C LEU A 189 13.35 3.96 8.94
N ALA A 190 14.56 3.95 8.40
CA ALA A 190 15.79 3.76 9.17
C ALA A 190 16.86 4.80 8.87
N LEU A 191 17.84 4.89 9.77
CA LEU A 191 19.03 5.71 9.58
C LEU A 191 20.20 4.82 9.14
N ASN A 192 20.66 5.01 7.89
CA ASN A 192 21.84 4.32 7.40
C ASN A 192 23.11 5.07 7.80
N TRP A 193 23.83 4.54 8.76
CA TRP A 193 25.11 5.07 9.25
C TRP A 193 26.31 4.63 8.40
N ARG A 194 26.17 3.66 7.50
CA ARG A 194 27.23 3.20 6.60
C ARG A 194 27.41 4.17 5.43
N GLU A 195 26.30 4.66 4.86
CA GLU A 195 26.27 5.66 3.82
C GLU A 195 25.96 7.05 4.41
N ARG A 196 26.98 7.76 4.81
CA ARG A 196 26.83 9.06 5.48
C ARG A 196 26.84 10.21 4.49
N ARG A 197 25.91 11.14 4.68
CA ARG A 197 25.96 12.44 4.02
C ARG A 197 26.97 13.34 4.76
N LEU A 198 27.88 13.97 4.01
CA LEU A 198 28.95 14.82 4.58
C LEU A 198 29.80 14.11 5.66
N ALA A 199 30.00 12.79 5.53
CA ALA A 199 30.76 11.94 6.44
C ALA A 199 30.30 11.88 7.91
N VAL A 200 29.31 12.68 8.32
CA VAL A 200 28.85 12.78 9.72
C VAL A 200 27.35 12.50 9.92
N MET A 201 26.51 12.71 8.90
CA MET A 201 25.07 12.54 9.03
C MET A 201 24.61 11.23 8.36
N PRO A 202 23.80 10.39 9.03
CA PRO A 202 23.23 9.20 8.40
C PRO A 202 22.29 9.60 7.25
N ARG A 203 22.11 8.70 6.28
CA ARG A 203 21.01 8.83 5.31
C ARG A 203 19.74 8.25 5.92
N ILE A 204 18.60 8.86 5.58
CA ILE A 204 17.29 8.26 5.83
C ILE A 204 17.02 7.29 4.71
N GLU A 205 16.65 6.07 5.04
CA GLU A 205 16.33 5.00 4.08
C GLU A 205 15.01 4.33 4.44
N ASN A 206 14.22 4.11 3.41
CA ASN A 206 13.14 3.12 3.45
C ASN A 206 13.80 1.73 3.43
N ALA A 207 13.19 0.72 4.04
CA ALA A 207 13.68 -0.66 3.98
C ALA A 207 13.47 -1.25 2.58
N ASP A 208 14.17 -0.69 1.62
CA ASP A 208 14.11 -1.08 0.22
C ASP A 208 15.15 -2.19 -0.03
N VAL A 209 14.69 -3.39 -0.36
CA VAL A 209 15.56 -4.53 -0.66
C VAL A 209 16.03 -4.40 -2.11
N ARG A 210 17.25 -3.92 -2.30
CA ARG A 210 17.87 -3.81 -3.62
C ARG A 210 18.79 -5.00 -3.89
N ARG A 211 18.82 -5.45 -5.14
CA ARG A 211 19.65 -6.60 -5.59
C ARG A 211 21.13 -6.49 -5.17
N ASN A 212 21.66 -5.28 -5.06
CA ASN A 212 23.06 -5.01 -4.74
C ASN A 212 23.26 -4.36 -3.35
N CYS A 213 22.21 -4.26 -2.56
CA CYS A 213 22.26 -3.69 -1.23
C CYS A 213 21.46 -4.59 -0.29
N PRO A 214 22.08 -5.65 0.25
CA PRO A 214 21.39 -6.51 1.21
C PRO A 214 20.99 -5.69 2.43
N PRO A 215 19.90 -6.07 3.12
CA PRO A 215 19.49 -5.42 4.36
C PRO A 215 20.68 -5.32 5.30
N THR A 216 20.91 -4.15 5.85
CA THR A 216 21.93 -3.97 6.87
C THR A 216 21.40 -4.55 8.17
N GLU A 217 22.08 -5.57 8.71
CA GLU A 217 21.87 -6.07 10.06
C GLU A 217 22.03 -4.98 11.11
#